data_da79e2bc5bec2edb7804b123b12c5c45
#
_entry.id   da79e2bc5bec2edb7804b123b12c5c45
#
_cell.length_a   1.000
_cell.length_b   1.000
_cell.length_c   1.000
_cell.angle_alpha   90.00
_cell.angle_beta   90.00
_cell.angle_gamma   90.00
#
_symmetry.space_group_name_H-M   'P 1'
#
loop_
_entity.id
_entity.type
_entity.pdbx_description
1 polymer ?
#
loop_
_entity_poly.entity_id
_entity_poly.type
_entity_poly.pdbx_seq_one_letter_code
_entity_poly.pdbx_strand_id
1 'polypeptide(L)'
;VKNDEDIVFEWRNKELSRIPAREIWDIIVHNSWESGEPGILNEGLANEMNNIWYHQPLISTNPCGEIWLEPYGCCDLGAINLSQMLLEDSSDINWDLLADTVILGVRFLDNVLDVNNYPTIEIEKNCHTVRRIGLGVMGLGHCLIKLGLKYNSAEGRKKVEQIFNFIR
;
A
#
# COMPACT_ATOMS: atom_id res chain seq x y z
N VAL A 1 14.15 2.97 22.37
CA VAL A 1 13.16 3.62 23.26
C VAL A 1 12.83 2.74 24.47
N LYS A 2 12.47 1.47 24.27
CA LYS A 2 12.16 0.55 25.41
C LYS A 2 13.36 0.28 26.30
N ASN A 3 14.57 0.24 25.74
CA ASN A 3 15.81 -0.11 26.45
C ASN A 3 16.63 1.11 26.86
N ASP A 4 16.11 2.32 26.68
CA ASP A 4 16.79 3.58 26.97
C ASP A 4 18.17 3.73 26.29
N GLU A 5 18.30 3.15 25.08
CA GLU A 5 19.51 3.20 24.28
C GLU A 5 19.63 4.52 23.50
N ASP A 6 20.86 4.87 23.16
CA ASP A 6 21.15 6.02 22.34
C ASP A 6 21.18 5.66 20.85
N ILE A 7 20.84 6.61 20.01
CA ILE A 7 21.08 6.56 18.56
C ILE A 7 22.43 7.21 18.31
N VAL A 8 23.33 6.46 17.67
CA VAL A 8 24.68 6.91 17.32
C VAL A 8 24.71 7.31 15.85
N PHE A 9 25.12 8.53 15.57
CA PHE A 9 25.34 9.03 14.22
C PHE A 9 26.81 8.87 13.85
N GLU A 10 27.09 8.13 12.81
CA GLU A 10 28.43 7.82 12.35
C GLU A 10 28.66 8.24 10.90
N TRP A 11 29.88 8.65 10.61
CA TRP A 11 30.37 8.91 9.26
C TRP A 11 31.79 8.38 9.09
N ARG A 12 32.03 7.57 8.07
CA ARG A 12 33.34 6.96 7.80
C ARG A 12 33.96 6.28 9.04
N ASN A 13 33.14 5.50 9.77
CA ASN A 13 33.49 4.79 11.00
C ASN A 13 33.93 5.72 12.17
N LYS A 14 33.50 6.98 12.16
CA LYS A 14 33.67 7.90 13.27
C LYS A 14 32.33 8.31 13.83
N GLU A 15 32.16 8.17 15.13
CA GLU A 15 31.00 8.72 15.82
C GLU A 15 31.04 10.25 15.73
N LEU A 16 29.96 10.83 15.23
CA LEU A 16 29.76 12.28 15.10
C LEU A 16 28.97 12.85 16.27
N SER A 17 27.92 12.15 16.65
CA SER A 17 27.05 12.53 17.77
C SER A 17 26.27 11.30 18.27
N ARG A 18 25.75 11.50 19.49
CA ARG A 18 24.93 10.49 20.18
C ARG A 18 23.76 11.20 20.83
N ILE A 19 22.56 10.71 20.58
CA ILE A 19 21.31 11.29 21.09
C ILE A 19 20.49 10.19 21.72
N PRO A 20 19.90 10.38 22.93
CA PRO A 20 18.97 9.42 23.50
C PRO A 20 17.80 9.12 22.55
N ALA A 21 17.53 7.84 22.29
CA ALA A 21 16.43 7.45 21.41
C ALA A 21 15.06 7.99 21.87
N ARG A 22 14.89 8.19 23.19
CA ARG A 22 13.70 8.81 23.78
C ARG A 22 13.51 10.25 23.31
N GLU A 23 14.57 11.05 23.26
CA GLU A 23 14.50 12.44 22.82
C GLU A 23 14.04 12.55 21.37
N ILE A 24 14.60 11.72 20.48
CA ILE A 24 14.18 11.68 19.08
C ILE A 24 12.71 11.22 18.96
N TRP A 25 12.33 10.22 19.75
CA TRP A 25 10.94 9.75 19.77
C TRP A 25 9.95 10.83 20.20
N ASP A 26 10.27 11.57 21.25
CA ASP A 26 9.41 12.65 21.76
C ASP A 26 9.27 13.79 20.74
N ILE A 27 10.35 14.12 20.00
CA ILE A 27 10.29 15.08 18.88
C ILE A 27 9.37 14.58 17.77
N ILE A 28 9.49 13.30 17.36
CA ILE A 28 8.64 12.70 16.32
C ILE A 28 7.17 12.76 16.76
N VAL A 29 6.86 12.31 17.98
CA VAL A 29 5.48 12.28 18.50
C VAL A 29 4.91 13.69 18.56
N HIS A 30 5.67 14.67 19.06
CA HIS A 30 5.21 16.04 19.15
C HIS A 30 4.89 16.64 17.77
N ASN A 31 5.81 16.52 16.82
CA ASN A 31 5.62 17.05 15.48
C ASN A 31 4.48 16.34 14.72
N SER A 32 4.35 15.01 14.85
CA SER A 32 3.23 14.27 14.26
C SER A 32 1.87 14.70 14.83
N TRP A 33 1.83 15.03 16.12
CA TRP A 33 0.62 15.58 16.75
C TRP A 33 0.30 16.99 16.25
N GLU A 34 1.31 17.84 16.13
CA GLU A 34 1.12 19.26 15.76
C GLU A 34 0.82 19.45 14.27
N SER A 35 1.50 18.73 13.39
CA SER A 35 1.45 18.96 11.93
C SER A 35 1.03 17.74 11.09
N GLY A 36 0.94 16.54 11.68
CA GLY A 36 0.73 15.29 10.96
C GLY A 36 2.00 14.67 10.38
N GLU A 37 3.16 15.33 10.53
CA GLU A 37 4.47 14.90 10.03
C GLU A 37 5.50 14.79 11.16
N PRO A 38 6.49 13.90 11.08
CA PRO A 38 6.72 12.89 10.02
C PRO A 38 5.90 11.62 10.22
N GLY A 39 5.74 10.82 9.15
CA GLY A 39 5.33 9.42 9.23
C GLY A 39 6.51 8.52 9.63
N ILE A 40 6.21 7.32 10.08
CA ILE A 40 7.23 6.31 10.44
C ILE A 40 7.06 5.10 9.51
N LEU A 41 8.17 4.66 8.92
CA LEU A 41 8.25 3.50 8.06
C LEU A 41 9.09 2.41 8.74
N ASN A 42 8.63 1.16 8.68
CA ASN A 42 9.37 0.02 9.21
C ASN A 42 9.93 -0.82 8.05
N GLU A 43 11.12 -0.44 7.56
CA GLU A 43 11.80 -1.11 6.45
C GLU A 43 12.09 -2.58 6.76
N GLY A 44 12.52 -2.89 7.98
CA GLY A 44 12.81 -4.28 8.38
C GLY A 44 11.58 -5.17 8.24
N LEU A 45 10.44 -4.76 8.80
CA LEU A 45 9.19 -5.52 8.69
C LEU A 45 8.70 -5.60 7.24
N ALA A 46 8.84 -4.51 6.47
CA ALA A 46 8.45 -4.51 5.06
C ALA A 46 9.26 -5.54 4.26
N ASN A 47 10.56 -5.65 4.51
CA ASN A 47 11.41 -6.63 3.85
C ASN A 47 11.15 -8.08 4.31
N GLU A 48 10.80 -8.31 5.57
CA GLU A 48 10.35 -9.63 6.06
C GLU A 48 9.09 -10.12 5.31
N MET A 49 8.21 -9.19 4.94
CA MET A 49 6.95 -9.48 4.24
C MET A 49 7.04 -9.32 2.72
N ASN A 50 8.22 -9.05 2.18
CA ASN A 50 8.44 -8.79 0.76
C ASN A 50 8.15 -10.03 -0.10
N ASN A 51 7.15 -9.98 -0.96
CA ASN A 51 6.78 -11.08 -1.86
C ASN A 51 7.84 -11.38 -2.93
N ILE A 52 8.68 -10.39 -3.24
CA ILE A 52 9.74 -10.49 -4.25
C ILE A 52 11.14 -10.45 -3.62
N TRP A 53 11.26 -10.89 -2.34
CA TRP A 53 12.51 -10.91 -1.59
C TRP A 53 13.69 -11.55 -2.35
N TYR A 54 13.39 -12.52 -3.22
CA TYR A 54 14.36 -13.23 -4.06
C TYR A 54 14.89 -12.39 -5.23
N HIS A 55 14.26 -11.28 -5.56
CA HIS A 55 14.65 -10.40 -6.67
C HIS A 55 15.39 -9.17 -6.16
N GLN A 56 14.77 -8.35 -5.34
CA GLN A 56 15.36 -7.12 -4.81
C GLN A 56 14.80 -6.78 -3.42
N PRO A 57 15.60 -6.13 -2.56
CA PRO A 57 15.10 -5.56 -1.32
C PRO A 57 14.23 -4.34 -1.59
N LEU A 58 13.29 -4.09 -0.68
CA LEU A 58 12.53 -2.85 -0.61
C LEU A 58 13.37 -1.79 0.10
N ILE A 59 13.54 -0.62 -0.51
CA ILE A 59 14.43 0.43 0.01
C ILE A 59 13.77 1.79 0.17
N SER A 60 12.58 1.98 -0.42
CA SER A 60 11.89 3.26 -0.43
C SER A 60 10.38 3.05 -0.48
N THR A 61 9.64 4.15 -0.39
CA THR A 61 8.20 4.17 -0.61
C THR A 61 7.81 5.27 -1.59
N ASN A 62 6.57 5.24 -2.06
CA ASN A 62 5.93 6.40 -2.67
C ASN A 62 5.72 7.51 -1.61
N PRO A 63 5.34 8.75 -2.00
CA PRO A 63 5.24 9.88 -1.06
C PRO A 63 4.32 9.66 0.14
N CYS A 64 3.22 8.91 -0.03
CA CYS A 64 2.28 8.64 1.07
C CYS A 64 2.66 7.41 1.93
N GLY A 65 3.69 6.65 1.55
CA GLY A 65 4.23 5.54 2.34
C GLY A 65 3.45 4.23 2.26
N GLU A 66 2.41 4.13 1.43
CA GLU A 66 1.57 2.92 1.33
C GLU A 66 2.15 1.83 0.42
N ILE A 67 3.11 2.17 -0.46
CA ILE A 67 3.73 1.22 -1.37
C ILE A 67 5.24 1.18 -1.14
N TRP A 68 5.74 0.05 -0.66
CA TRP A 68 7.17 -0.21 -0.60
C TRP A 68 7.70 -0.61 -1.97
N LEU A 69 8.83 -0.01 -2.36
CA LEU A 69 9.43 -0.17 -3.68
C LEU A 69 10.90 -0.58 -3.57
N GLU A 70 11.29 -1.42 -4.51
CA GLU A 70 12.68 -1.73 -4.84
C GLU A 70 13.33 -0.57 -5.61
N PRO A 71 14.67 -0.60 -5.82
CA PRO A 71 15.36 0.40 -6.65
C PRO A 71 14.75 0.51 -8.04
N TYR A 72 14.47 1.74 -8.48
CA TYR A 72 13.80 2.03 -9.75
C TYR A 72 12.38 1.45 -9.88
N GLY A 73 11.78 1.06 -8.76
CA GLY A 73 10.40 0.55 -8.73
C GLY A 73 9.38 1.66 -8.97
N CYS A 74 8.31 1.31 -9.66
CA CYS A 74 7.12 2.12 -9.72
C CYS A 74 5.88 1.23 -9.71
N CYS A 75 4.71 1.81 -9.52
CA CYS A 75 3.45 1.10 -9.52
C CYS A 75 2.38 1.99 -10.16
N ASP A 76 1.65 1.45 -11.12
CA ASP A 76 0.45 2.07 -11.64
C ASP A 76 -0.78 1.58 -10.86
N LEU A 77 -1.74 2.46 -10.65
CA LEU A 77 -2.83 2.25 -9.72
C LEU A 77 -4.19 2.35 -10.40
N GLY A 78 -5.11 1.48 -9.99
CA GLY A 78 -6.51 1.53 -10.33
C GLY A 78 -7.38 1.23 -9.12
N ALA A 79 -8.65 1.62 -9.16
CA ALA A 79 -9.59 1.36 -8.07
C ALA A 79 -10.97 0.99 -8.60
N ILE A 80 -11.49 -0.16 -8.17
CA ILE A 80 -12.84 -0.63 -8.49
C ILE A 80 -13.85 0.07 -7.58
N ASN A 81 -14.86 0.70 -8.15
CA ASN A 81 -15.93 1.31 -7.37
C ASN A 81 -16.94 0.26 -6.91
N LEU A 82 -16.75 -0.29 -5.72
CA LEU A 82 -17.63 -1.32 -5.14
C LEU A 82 -19.09 -0.89 -5.03
N SER A 83 -19.38 0.40 -4.91
CA SER A 83 -20.76 0.89 -4.82
C SER A 83 -21.56 0.71 -6.14
N GLN A 84 -20.87 0.40 -7.24
CA GLN A 84 -21.44 0.09 -8.54
C GLN A 84 -21.47 -1.42 -8.84
N MET A 85 -20.93 -2.24 -7.92
CA MET A 85 -20.81 -3.70 -8.08
C MET A 85 -21.93 -4.44 -7.33
N LEU A 86 -23.09 -3.87 -7.22
CA LEU A 86 -24.25 -4.44 -6.54
C LEU A 86 -25.28 -4.93 -7.57
N LEU A 87 -26.10 -5.89 -7.16
CA LEU A 87 -27.32 -6.24 -7.88
C LEU A 87 -28.26 -5.02 -7.91
N GLU A 88 -29.16 -4.94 -8.89
CA GLU A 88 -30.07 -3.81 -9.07
C GLU A 88 -30.92 -3.53 -7.83
N ASP A 89 -31.36 -4.57 -7.13
CA ASP A 89 -32.12 -4.50 -5.89
C ASP A 89 -31.25 -4.25 -4.63
N SER A 90 -29.93 -4.16 -4.81
CA SER A 90 -28.93 -4.02 -3.75
C SER A 90 -28.97 -5.14 -2.69
N SER A 91 -29.51 -6.30 -3.01
CA SER A 91 -29.59 -7.43 -2.08
C SER A 91 -28.23 -8.09 -1.81
N ASP A 92 -27.32 -8.06 -2.78
CA ASP A 92 -25.95 -8.58 -2.65
C ASP A 92 -25.00 -7.93 -3.68
N ILE A 93 -23.73 -8.33 -3.63
CA ILE A 93 -22.74 -8.03 -4.66
C ILE A 93 -23.11 -8.77 -5.96
N ASN A 94 -23.00 -8.08 -7.07
CA ASN A 94 -23.01 -8.70 -8.38
C ASN A 94 -21.61 -9.30 -8.66
N TRP A 95 -21.45 -10.55 -8.25
CA TRP A 95 -20.17 -11.24 -8.30
C TRP A 95 -19.63 -11.43 -9.71
N ASP A 96 -20.50 -11.62 -10.69
CA ASP A 96 -20.12 -11.76 -12.12
C ASP A 96 -19.56 -10.44 -12.64
N LEU A 97 -20.26 -9.33 -12.39
CA LEU A 97 -19.79 -7.99 -12.76
C LEU A 97 -18.47 -7.64 -12.06
N LEU A 98 -18.35 -8.01 -10.78
CA LEU A 98 -17.10 -7.78 -10.04
C LEU A 98 -15.95 -8.60 -10.63
N ALA A 99 -16.18 -9.88 -10.98
CA ALA A 99 -15.19 -10.74 -11.62
C ALA A 99 -14.67 -10.13 -12.92
N ASP A 100 -15.61 -9.78 -13.83
CA ASP A 100 -15.26 -9.18 -15.11
C ASP A 100 -14.49 -7.86 -14.96
N THR A 101 -14.89 -7.04 -13.98
CA THR A 101 -14.24 -5.77 -13.68
C THR A 101 -12.82 -5.99 -13.15
N VAL A 102 -12.60 -6.97 -12.26
CA VAL A 102 -11.27 -7.33 -11.74
C VAL A 102 -10.37 -7.80 -12.88
N ILE A 103 -10.83 -8.73 -13.70
CA ILE A 103 -10.09 -9.26 -14.86
C ILE A 103 -9.69 -8.14 -15.81
N LEU A 104 -10.65 -7.27 -16.15
CA LEU A 104 -10.38 -6.11 -17.01
C LEU A 104 -9.41 -5.13 -16.39
N GLY A 105 -9.55 -4.83 -15.08
CA GLY A 105 -8.70 -3.93 -14.33
C GLY A 105 -7.24 -4.41 -14.28
N VAL A 106 -7.02 -5.67 -13.95
CA VAL A 106 -5.68 -6.28 -13.95
C VAL A 106 -5.06 -6.23 -15.35
N ARG A 107 -5.80 -6.64 -16.36
CA ARG A 107 -5.33 -6.62 -17.76
C ARG A 107 -4.99 -5.20 -18.22
N PHE A 108 -5.83 -4.22 -17.85
CA PHE A 108 -5.60 -2.82 -18.20
C PHE A 108 -4.30 -2.31 -17.59
N LEU A 109 -4.11 -2.48 -16.27
CA LEU A 109 -2.91 -2.02 -15.58
C LEU A 109 -1.65 -2.74 -16.09
N ASP A 110 -1.72 -4.04 -16.34
CA ASP A 110 -0.60 -4.80 -16.91
C ASP A 110 -0.22 -4.30 -18.32
N ASN A 111 -1.20 -3.97 -19.16
CA ASN A 111 -0.95 -3.39 -20.47
C ASN A 111 -0.36 -1.97 -20.40
N VAL A 112 -0.68 -1.17 -19.37
CA VAL A 112 -0.11 0.15 -19.17
C VAL A 112 1.40 0.06 -18.99
N LEU A 113 1.91 -0.97 -18.31
CA LEU A 113 3.36 -1.19 -18.17
C LEU A 113 4.08 -1.35 -19.53
N ASP A 114 3.40 -1.92 -20.52
CA ASP A 114 4.00 -2.16 -21.84
C ASP A 114 3.98 -0.92 -22.74
N VAL A 115 2.99 -0.02 -22.58
CA VAL A 115 2.82 1.15 -23.44
C VAL A 115 3.33 2.46 -22.83
N ASN A 116 3.74 2.44 -21.58
CA ASN A 116 4.20 3.62 -20.86
C ASN A 116 5.53 4.13 -21.39
N ASN A 117 5.72 5.45 -21.35
CA ASN A 117 7.01 6.09 -21.65
C ASN A 117 7.77 6.32 -20.34
N TYR A 118 8.82 5.55 -20.14
CA TYR A 118 9.63 5.63 -18.93
C TYR A 118 10.71 6.70 -19.03
N PRO A 119 10.98 7.45 -17.94
CA PRO A 119 11.96 8.54 -17.96
C PRO A 119 13.42 8.05 -18.05
N THR A 120 13.70 6.83 -17.58
CA THR A 120 15.02 6.21 -17.65
C THR A 120 14.91 4.72 -17.99
N ILE A 121 16.00 4.18 -18.56
CA ILE A 121 16.06 2.78 -18.98
C ILE A 121 16.07 1.82 -17.78
N GLU A 122 16.55 2.27 -16.62
CA GLU A 122 16.57 1.49 -15.39
C GLU A 122 15.15 1.26 -14.87
N ILE A 123 14.30 2.31 -14.89
CA ILE A 123 12.89 2.22 -14.52
C ILE A 123 12.14 1.32 -15.50
N GLU A 124 12.32 1.50 -16.79
CA GLU A 124 11.71 0.66 -17.83
C GLU A 124 12.02 -0.82 -17.62
N LYS A 125 13.31 -1.16 -17.47
CA LYS A 125 13.74 -2.54 -17.22
C LYS A 125 13.14 -3.12 -15.95
N ASN A 126 13.12 -2.36 -14.87
CA ASN A 126 12.57 -2.84 -13.60
C ASN A 126 11.05 -3.05 -13.71
N CYS A 127 10.33 -2.10 -14.30
CA CYS A 127 8.87 -2.21 -14.48
C CYS A 127 8.48 -3.41 -15.33
N HIS A 128 9.17 -3.66 -16.43
CA HIS A 128 8.93 -4.84 -17.27
C HIS A 128 9.32 -6.16 -16.60
N THR A 129 10.27 -6.13 -15.65
CA THR A 129 10.71 -7.32 -14.93
C THR A 129 9.76 -7.66 -13.76
N VAL A 130 9.44 -6.68 -12.94
CA VAL A 130 8.64 -6.86 -11.72
C VAL A 130 7.14 -6.83 -12.02
N ARG A 131 6.72 -6.02 -12.99
CA ARG A 131 5.31 -5.81 -13.42
C ARG A 131 4.38 -5.51 -12.25
N ARG A 132 4.78 -4.57 -11.41
CA ARG A 132 4.01 -4.19 -10.23
C ARG A 132 2.80 -3.35 -10.62
N ILE A 133 1.62 -3.82 -10.24
CA ILE A 133 0.35 -3.10 -10.38
C ILE A 133 -0.34 -2.98 -9.02
N GLY A 134 -1.19 -1.98 -8.86
CA GLY A 134 -2.00 -1.78 -7.66
C GLY A 134 -3.48 -1.63 -8.01
N LEU A 135 -4.22 -2.75 -8.00
CA LEU A 135 -5.67 -2.71 -8.15
C LEU A 135 -6.34 -2.72 -6.78
N GLY A 136 -6.82 -1.56 -6.37
CA GLY A 136 -7.53 -1.36 -5.11
C GLY A 136 -9.04 -1.24 -5.29
N VAL A 137 -9.70 -0.77 -4.24
CA VAL A 137 -11.14 -0.54 -4.24
C VAL A 137 -11.48 0.85 -3.69
N MET A 138 -12.58 1.40 -4.13
CA MET A 138 -13.22 2.59 -3.60
C MET A 138 -14.71 2.33 -3.37
N GLY A 139 -15.40 3.22 -2.66
CA GLY A 139 -16.84 3.10 -2.45
C GLY A 139 -17.27 1.97 -1.51
N LEU A 140 -16.36 1.36 -0.74
CA LEU A 140 -16.68 0.29 0.21
C LEU A 140 -17.74 0.71 1.25
N GLY A 141 -17.59 1.91 1.85
CA GLY A 141 -18.58 2.41 2.80
C GLY A 141 -19.97 2.57 2.17
N HIS A 142 -20.05 3.11 0.95
CA HIS A 142 -21.30 3.23 0.21
C HIS A 142 -21.90 1.86 -0.15
N CYS A 143 -21.06 0.90 -0.53
CA CYS A 143 -21.47 -0.45 -0.79
C CYS A 143 -22.14 -1.09 0.43
N LEU A 144 -21.49 -1.00 1.60
CA LEU A 144 -22.06 -1.53 2.85
C LEU A 144 -23.36 -0.83 3.25
N ILE A 145 -23.46 0.49 3.07
CA ILE A 145 -24.70 1.25 3.32
C ILE A 145 -25.86 0.73 2.44
N LYS A 146 -25.59 0.54 1.14
CA LYS A 146 -26.59 0.01 0.20
C LYS A 146 -27.03 -1.41 0.56
N LEU A 147 -26.09 -2.24 1.08
CA LEU A 147 -26.38 -3.60 1.59
C LEU A 147 -27.07 -3.59 2.96
N GLY A 148 -27.30 -2.42 3.58
CA GLY A 148 -27.88 -2.30 4.92
C GLY A 148 -26.96 -2.78 6.04
N LEU A 149 -25.64 -2.84 5.79
CA LEU A 149 -24.63 -3.33 6.72
C LEU A 149 -23.91 -2.17 7.42
N LYS A 150 -23.78 -2.24 8.74
CA LYS A 150 -22.97 -1.29 9.48
C LYS A 150 -21.49 -1.58 9.27
N TYR A 151 -20.70 -0.54 8.95
CA TYR A 151 -19.26 -0.65 8.66
C TYR A 151 -18.47 -1.37 9.76
N ASN A 152 -18.74 -1.09 11.02
CA ASN A 152 -18.03 -1.66 12.18
C ASN A 152 -18.71 -2.90 12.77
N SER A 153 -19.76 -3.46 12.14
CA SER A 153 -20.43 -4.68 12.60
C SER A 153 -19.65 -5.95 12.21
N ALA A 154 -19.97 -7.06 12.87
CA ALA A 154 -19.40 -8.36 12.50
C ALA A 154 -19.82 -8.79 11.08
N GLU A 155 -21.08 -8.53 10.72
CA GLU A 155 -21.65 -8.82 9.40
C GLU A 155 -20.96 -7.97 8.31
N GLY A 156 -20.74 -6.67 8.59
CA GLY A 156 -20.00 -5.78 7.70
C GLY A 156 -18.58 -6.29 7.45
N ARG A 157 -17.84 -6.62 8.51
CA ARG A 157 -16.47 -7.17 8.39
C ARG A 157 -16.44 -8.49 7.61
N LYS A 158 -17.40 -9.39 7.85
CA LYS A 158 -17.52 -10.64 7.11
C LYS A 158 -17.79 -10.41 5.62
N LYS A 159 -18.65 -9.44 5.27
CA LYS A 159 -18.90 -9.07 3.86
C LYS A 159 -17.64 -8.51 3.20
N VAL A 160 -16.90 -7.65 3.90
CA VAL A 160 -15.62 -7.11 3.44
C VAL A 160 -14.61 -8.23 3.18
N GLU A 161 -14.47 -9.16 4.11
CA GLU A 161 -13.62 -10.34 3.94
C GLU A 161 -14.00 -11.16 2.71
N GLN A 162 -15.31 -11.39 2.46
CA GLN A 162 -15.79 -12.09 1.26
C GLN A 162 -15.38 -11.35 -0.02
N ILE A 163 -15.57 -10.02 -0.07
CA ILE A 163 -15.21 -9.20 -1.24
C ILE A 163 -13.72 -9.28 -1.52
N PHE A 164 -12.87 -9.08 -0.51
CA PHE A 164 -11.41 -9.08 -0.71
C PHE A 164 -10.85 -10.47 -1.01
N ASN A 165 -11.42 -11.53 -0.44
CA ASN A 165 -11.05 -12.91 -0.79
C ASN A 165 -11.44 -13.25 -2.24
N PHE A 166 -12.51 -12.66 -2.75
CA PHE A 166 -12.94 -12.85 -4.13
C PHE A 166 -12.06 -12.09 -5.14
N ILE A 167 -11.65 -10.86 -4.79
CA ILE A 167 -10.79 -10.03 -5.66
C ILE A 167 -9.36 -10.61 -5.75
N ARG A 168 -8.88 -11.25 -4.70
CA ARG A 168 -7.54 -11.84 -4.62
C ARG A 168 -7.34 -13.03 -5.58
#